data_d0883dbab2077cded9d07ac6374d5be8
#
_entry.id   d0883dbab2077cded9d07ac6374d5be8
#
_cell.length_a   1.000
_cell.length_b   1.000
_cell.length_c   1.000
_cell.angle_alpha   90.00
_cell.angle_beta   90.00
_cell.angle_gamma   90.00
#
_symmetry.space_group_name_H-M   'P 1'
#
loop_
_entity.id
_entity.type
_entity.pdbx_description
1 polymer ?
#
loop_
_entity_poly.entity_id
_entity_poly.type
_entity_poly.pdbx_seq_one_letter_code
_entity_poly.pdbx_strand_id
1 'polypeptide(L)'
;MAMQSEPYLERGKNMTVDLVKMGQAAKKAAYELGQLSTDEKNQALLKMAEALQDKAAEIMEANALDLDQAKKADLKASFVDRLVLDEGRIEGMAAGLRQIAGLEDPIGQVDRAWVNYAGLEISQRRVPLGVIGIIYEARPNVTVDATGLCFKAGNAVMLRGGKEALRTNIKLVEILRSVLTELGINPDAVQILTETSHELANEFMALTGYLDVLIPRGSARLIKAVVANAKVPVIETGAGNCHIYVDAAADLEMAAAIVYNAKVQRPSVCNATEKLLVHQDVAAEFLPLLAAKLAQASVELRGDEQACQILGSSCKAATAADWDAEYNDYILAIKVVSSLDQAIDHINAHNTKHSEAIITNDYNNSQAFLDRIDAAAVYVNASTRFTDGGEFGFGAEIGISTQKLHARGPMGLRELTSTKYVIRGTGQVRK
;
A
#
# COMPACT_ATOMS: atom_id res chain seq x y z
N MET A 1 1.74 38.79 24.23
CA MET A 1 1.30 39.03 22.84
C MET A 1 0.58 37.77 22.38
N ALA A 2 -0.73 37.78 22.49
CA ALA A 2 -1.58 36.65 22.09
C ALA A 2 -1.79 36.75 20.57
N MET A 3 -1.29 35.74 19.84
CA MET A 3 -1.64 35.60 18.43
C MET A 3 -3.09 35.12 18.36
N GLN A 4 -3.96 35.97 17.88
CA GLN A 4 -5.33 35.62 17.53
C GLN A 4 -5.30 34.69 16.34
N SER A 5 -5.79 33.45 16.54
CA SER A 5 -6.12 32.52 15.46
C SER A 5 -7.41 33.02 14.80
N GLU A 6 -7.30 33.59 13.61
CA GLU A 6 -8.47 33.91 12.78
C GLU A 6 -9.20 32.61 12.39
N PRO A 7 -10.53 32.58 12.39
CA PRO A 7 -11.31 31.41 12.03
C PRO A 7 -11.34 31.24 10.51
N TYR A 8 -10.77 30.15 10.03
CA TYR A 8 -10.72 29.76 8.62
C TYR A 8 -12.03 29.06 8.15
N LEU A 9 -13.19 29.63 8.50
CA LEU A 9 -14.50 29.03 8.15
C LEU A 9 -15.55 30.09 7.85
N GLU A 10 -15.45 30.71 6.66
CA GLU A 10 -16.64 31.26 5.98
C GLU A 10 -16.45 31.17 4.46
N ARG A 11 -16.72 29.99 3.86
CA ARG A 11 -17.16 29.84 2.47
C ARG A 11 -17.60 28.38 2.24
N GLY A 12 -18.89 28.14 2.07
CA GLY A 12 -19.41 26.85 1.63
C GLY A 12 -20.81 26.54 2.17
N LYS A 13 -21.82 27.31 1.79
CA LYS A 13 -23.21 26.91 1.97
C LYS A 13 -23.55 25.78 0.99
N ASN A 14 -23.86 24.63 1.52
CA ASN A 14 -24.45 23.40 0.96
C ASN A 14 -23.55 22.16 0.92
N MET A 15 -22.69 21.91 1.94
CA MET A 15 -22.17 20.57 2.13
C MET A 15 -22.98 19.84 3.19
N THR A 16 -23.50 18.65 2.84
CA THR A 16 -24.23 17.79 3.77
C THR A 16 -23.27 17.07 4.73
N VAL A 17 -21.95 17.07 4.44
CA VAL A 17 -20.88 16.44 5.22
C VAL A 17 -20.14 17.50 6.04
N ASP A 18 -20.20 17.39 7.36
CA ASP A 18 -19.45 18.22 8.30
C ASP A 18 -18.16 17.50 8.73
N LEU A 19 -17.05 17.78 8.03
CA LEU A 19 -15.74 17.16 8.29
C LEU A 19 -15.19 17.47 9.68
N VAL A 20 -15.46 18.64 10.23
CA VAL A 20 -15.00 19.04 11.58
C VAL A 20 -15.70 18.18 12.63
N LYS A 21 -17.03 18.04 12.51
CA LYS A 21 -17.81 17.18 13.41
C LYS A 21 -17.41 15.72 13.30
N MET A 22 -17.20 15.22 12.08
CA MET A 22 -16.69 13.86 11.85
C MET A 22 -15.32 13.67 12.47
N GLY A 23 -14.41 14.62 12.29
CA GLY A 23 -13.06 14.58 12.86
C GLY A 23 -13.05 14.59 14.38
N GLN A 24 -13.93 15.41 15.01
CA GLN A 24 -14.10 15.41 16.48
C GLN A 24 -14.59 14.05 16.99
N ALA A 25 -15.57 13.46 16.33
CA ALA A 25 -16.09 12.14 16.67
C ALA A 25 -15.02 11.05 16.49
N ALA A 26 -14.25 11.09 15.39
CA ALA A 26 -13.16 10.16 15.14
C ALA A 26 -12.03 10.26 16.19
N LYS A 27 -11.65 11.48 16.62
CA LYS A 27 -10.66 11.68 17.70
C LYS A 27 -11.12 11.06 19.02
N LYS A 28 -12.40 11.25 19.37
CA LYS A 28 -12.98 10.64 20.55
C LYS A 28 -12.96 9.11 20.45
N ALA A 29 -13.42 8.57 19.32
CA ALA A 29 -13.44 7.13 19.08
C ALA A 29 -12.02 6.53 19.08
N ALA A 30 -11.02 7.20 18.49
CA ALA A 30 -9.62 6.75 18.53
C ALA A 30 -9.06 6.65 19.94
N TYR A 31 -9.40 7.62 20.80
CA TYR A 31 -9.00 7.55 22.21
C TYR A 31 -9.62 6.33 22.93
N GLU A 32 -10.91 6.10 22.74
CA GLU A 32 -11.64 4.97 23.32
C GLU A 32 -11.12 3.63 22.78
N LEU A 33 -10.91 3.53 21.46
CA LEU A 33 -10.38 2.35 20.77
C LEU A 33 -8.96 1.97 21.25
N GLY A 34 -8.13 2.98 21.52
CA GLY A 34 -6.78 2.78 22.06
C GLY A 34 -6.74 2.17 23.49
N GLN A 35 -7.89 2.07 24.15
CA GLN A 35 -8.03 1.44 25.50
C GLN A 35 -8.53 0.00 25.42
N LEU A 36 -9.03 -0.45 24.26
CA LEU A 36 -9.52 -1.82 24.10
C LEU A 36 -8.40 -2.83 24.24
N SER A 37 -8.72 -3.95 24.88
CA SER A 37 -7.85 -5.11 24.92
C SER A 37 -7.73 -5.77 23.54
N THR A 38 -6.69 -6.57 23.36
CA THR A 38 -6.51 -7.39 22.15
C THR A 38 -7.71 -8.29 21.89
N ASP A 39 -8.27 -8.87 22.94
CA ASP A 39 -9.42 -9.78 22.83
C ASP A 39 -10.69 -9.07 22.35
N GLU A 40 -11.00 -7.89 22.90
CA GLU A 40 -12.13 -7.07 22.43
C GLU A 40 -12.00 -6.68 20.95
N LYS A 41 -10.79 -6.30 20.54
CA LYS A 41 -10.52 -5.98 19.11
C LYS A 41 -10.67 -7.22 18.23
N ASN A 42 -10.18 -8.38 18.65
CA ASN A 42 -10.30 -9.63 17.92
C ASN A 42 -11.76 -10.06 17.78
N GLN A 43 -12.53 -10.02 18.85
CA GLN A 43 -13.96 -10.33 18.82
C GLN A 43 -14.73 -9.43 17.87
N ALA A 44 -14.43 -8.12 17.87
CA ALA A 44 -15.06 -7.17 16.94
C ALA A 44 -14.74 -7.51 15.48
N LEU A 45 -13.47 -7.81 15.16
CA LEU A 45 -13.06 -8.19 13.80
C LEU A 45 -13.71 -9.49 13.33
N LEU A 46 -13.80 -10.49 14.20
CA LEU A 46 -14.47 -11.76 13.88
C LEU A 46 -15.97 -11.56 13.63
N LYS A 47 -16.65 -10.75 14.46
CA LYS A 47 -18.04 -10.40 14.24
C LYS A 47 -18.27 -9.55 12.99
N MET A 48 -17.34 -8.65 12.64
CA MET A 48 -17.36 -7.93 11.36
C MET A 48 -17.29 -8.91 10.18
N ALA A 49 -16.42 -9.92 10.27
CA ALA A 49 -16.30 -10.94 9.23
C ALA A 49 -17.60 -11.76 9.06
N GLU A 50 -18.24 -12.17 10.16
CA GLU A 50 -19.53 -12.84 10.15
C GLU A 50 -20.61 -11.96 9.52
N ALA A 51 -20.70 -10.68 9.95
CA ALA A 51 -21.71 -9.75 9.45
C ALA A 51 -21.57 -9.46 7.94
N LEU A 52 -20.35 -9.45 7.39
CA LEU A 52 -20.14 -9.31 5.94
C LEU A 52 -20.72 -10.51 5.18
N GLN A 53 -20.57 -11.73 5.69
CA GLN A 53 -21.12 -12.93 5.07
C GLN A 53 -22.66 -12.96 5.20
N ASP A 54 -23.20 -12.69 6.39
CA ASP A 54 -24.64 -12.70 6.66
C ASP A 54 -25.39 -11.66 5.81
N LYS A 55 -24.71 -10.52 5.52
CA LYS A 55 -25.28 -9.43 4.73
C LYS A 55 -24.75 -9.37 3.29
N ALA A 56 -24.19 -10.47 2.77
CA ALA A 56 -23.63 -10.52 1.43
C ALA A 56 -24.64 -10.09 0.35
N ALA A 57 -25.90 -10.49 0.47
CA ALA A 57 -26.95 -10.09 -0.47
C ALA A 57 -27.16 -8.57 -0.51
N GLU A 58 -27.19 -7.89 0.65
CA GLU A 58 -27.32 -6.43 0.73
C GLU A 58 -26.10 -5.71 0.12
N ILE A 59 -24.90 -6.27 0.32
CA ILE A 59 -23.65 -5.74 -0.26
C ILE A 59 -23.69 -5.87 -1.79
N MET A 60 -24.08 -7.04 -2.31
CA MET A 60 -24.18 -7.28 -3.75
C MET A 60 -25.26 -6.41 -4.42
N GLU A 61 -26.38 -6.15 -3.73
CA GLU A 61 -27.40 -5.22 -4.23
C GLU A 61 -26.86 -3.79 -4.37
N ALA A 62 -26.19 -3.27 -3.35
CA ALA A 62 -25.52 -1.97 -3.42
C ALA A 62 -24.44 -1.93 -4.50
N ASN A 63 -23.69 -3.02 -4.67
CA ASN A 63 -22.66 -3.15 -5.70
C ASN A 63 -23.26 -3.18 -7.11
N ALA A 64 -24.39 -3.85 -7.32
CA ALA A 64 -25.07 -3.88 -8.61
C ALA A 64 -25.44 -2.47 -9.09
N LEU A 65 -25.85 -1.57 -8.18
CA LEU A 65 -26.17 -0.17 -8.51
C LEU A 65 -24.91 0.61 -8.97
N ASP A 66 -23.77 0.38 -8.32
CA ASP A 66 -22.50 1.01 -8.70
C ASP A 66 -22.00 0.45 -10.05
N LEU A 67 -22.14 -0.86 -10.29
CA LEU A 67 -21.78 -1.51 -11.56
C LEU A 67 -22.65 -1.03 -12.73
N ASP A 68 -23.95 -0.83 -12.53
CA ASP A 68 -24.85 -0.27 -13.55
C ASP A 68 -24.42 1.15 -13.92
N GLN A 69 -24.05 1.97 -12.94
CA GLN A 69 -23.53 3.31 -13.18
C GLN A 69 -22.18 3.29 -13.91
N ALA A 70 -21.28 2.36 -13.54
CA ALA A 70 -19.97 2.20 -14.20
C ALA A 70 -20.13 1.79 -15.68
N LYS A 71 -21.06 0.89 -15.99
CA LYS A 71 -21.40 0.49 -17.37
C LYS A 71 -21.95 1.66 -18.18
N LYS A 72 -22.86 2.46 -17.61
CA LYS A 72 -23.42 3.65 -18.27
C LYS A 72 -22.36 4.73 -18.54
N ALA A 73 -21.29 4.78 -17.73
CA ALA A 73 -20.16 5.69 -17.90
C ALA A 73 -19.08 5.15 -18.83
N ASP A 74 -19.27 4.01 -19.49
CA ASP A 74 -18.35 3.34 -20.42
C ASP A 74 -16.92 3.17 -19.83
N LEU A 75 -16.83 2.76 -18.57
CA LEU A 75 -15.55 2.53 -17.92
C LEU A 75 -14.87 1.27 -18.49
N LYS A 76 -13.55 1.29 -18.57
CA LYS A 76 -12.74 0.16 -19.05
C LYS A 76 -13.08 -1.14 -18.29
N ALA A 77 -13.11 -2.27 -18.99
CA ALA A 77 -13.42 -3.57 -18.40
C ALA A 77 -12.54 -3.93 -17.18
N SER A 78 -11.23 -3.64 -17.23
CA SER A 78 -10.30 -3.84 -16.11
C SER A 78 -10.59 -2.96 -14.90
N PHE A 79 -11.25 -1.82 -15.10
CA PHE A 79 -11.70 -0.95 -14.01
C PHE A 79 -12.99 -1.49 -13.39
N VAL A 80 -13.94 -1.92 -14.24
CA VAL A 80 -15.20 -2.54 -13.80
C VAL A 80 -14.94 -3.82 -13.01
N ASP A 81 -14.00 -4.67 -13.45
CA ASP A 81 -13.62 -5.88 -12.71
C ASP A 81 -13.17 -5.59 -11.27
N ARG A 82 -12.49 -4.47 -11.04
CA ARG A 82 -12.07 -4.06 -9.69
C ARG A 82 -13.23 -3.65 -8.78
N LEU A 83 -14.37 -3.28 -9.35
CA LEU A 83 -15.58 -2.87 -8.61
C LEU A 83 -16.45 -4.05 -8.21
N VAL A 84 -16.42 -5.14 -8.98
CA VAL A 84 -17.29 -6.30 -8.77
C VAL A 84 -17.08 -6.89 -7.38
N LEU A 85 -18.17 -7.10 -6.66
CA LEU A 85 -18.23 -7.94 -5.45
C LEU A 85 -19.24 -9.06 -5.70
N ASP A 86 -18.73 -10.28 -5.71
CA ASP A 86 -19.47 -11.52 -5.64
C ASP A 86 -19.30 -12.18 -4.27
N GLU A 87 -19.98 -13.29 -4.03
CA GLU A 87 -19.87 -14.04 -2.77
C GLU A 87 -18.41 -14.43 -2.44
N GLY A 88 -17.63 -14.82 -3.46
CA GLY A 88 -16.23 -15.20 -3.27
C GLY A 88 -15.34 -14.02 -2.84
N ARG A 89 -15.57 -12.83 -3.41
CA ARG A 89 -14.84 -11.61 -3.03
C ARG A 89 -15.25 -11.10 -1.65
N ILE A 90 -16.54 -11.24 -1.28
CA ILE A 90 -17.05 -10.92 0.07
C ILE A 90 -16.44 -11.89 1.09
N GLU A 91 -16.41 -13.20 0.78
CA GLU A 91 -15.71 -14.18 1.63
C GLU A 91 -14.23 -13.85 1.77
N GLY A 92 -13.58 -13.42 0.69
CA GLY A 92 -12.18 -12.96 0.73
C GLY A 92 -11.97 -11.80 1.72
N MET A 93 -12.87 -10.81 1.75
CA MET A 93 -12.83 -9.72 2.73
C MET A 93 -13.05 -10.23 4.17
N ALA A 94 -14.01 -11.13 4.38
CA ALA A 94 -14.25 -11.74 5.68
C ALA A 94 -13.05 -12.58 6.17
N ALA A 95 -12.44 -13.35 5.28
CA ALA A 95 -11.22 -14.10 5.57
C ALA A 95 -10.06 -13.16 5.94
N GLY A 96 -9.93 -12.02 5.26
CA GLY A 96 -8.94 -10.97 5.60
C GLY A 96 -9.12 -10.43 7.02
N LEU A 97 -10.36 -10.15 7.44
CA LEU A 97 -10.63 -9.71 8.82
C LEU A 97 -10.29 -10.79 9.86
N ARG A 98 -10.60 -12.07 9.58
CA ARG A 98 -10.23 -13.20 10.44
C ARG A 98 -8.71 -13.34 10.54
N GLN A 99 -8.00 -13.17 9.42
CA GLN A 99 -6.55 -13.18 9.41
C GLN A 99 -5.97 -12.04 10.26
N ILE A 100 -6.48 -10.81 10.12
CA ILE A 100 -6.06 -9.65 10.92
C ILE A 100 -6.35 -9.87 12.41
N ALA A 101 -7.49 -10.48 12.76
CA ALA A 101 -7.80 -10.83 14.16
C ALA A 101 -6.75 -11.77 14.77
N GLY A 102 -6.22 -12.71 13.98
CA GLY A 102 -5.18 -13.66 14.40
C GLY A 102 -3.76 -13.08 14.50
N LEU A 103 -3.52 -11.86 13.97
CA LEU A 103 -2.21 -11.23 14.04
C LEU A 103 -1.90 -10.73 15.45
N GLU A 104 -0.61 -10.70 15.79
CA GLU A 104 -0.13 -10.13 17.04
C GLU A 104 -0.47 -8.63 17.11
N ASP A 105 -1.04 -8.22 18.26
CA ASP A 105 -1.37 -6.83 18.50
C ASP A 105 -0.11 -6.02 18.83
N PRO A 106 0.23 -5.01 18.03
CA PRO A 106 1.42 -4.21 18.30
C PRO A 106 1.25 -3.25 19.48
N ILE A 107 0.01 -2.93 19.89
CA ILE A 107 -0.23 -1.91 20.90
C ILE A 107 0.23 -2.40 22.28
N GLY A 108 1.07 -1.58 22.91
CA GLY A 108 1.64 -1.90 24.21
C GLY A 108 2.96 -2.66 24.17
N GLN A 109 3.38 -3.18 23.00
CA GLN A 109 4.69 -3.80 22.86
C GLN A 109 5.80 -2.81 23.21
N VAL A 110 6.88 -3.32 23.79
CA VAL A 110 8.07 -2.54 24.16
C VAL A 110 9.17 -2.87 23.15
N ASP A 111 9.53 -1.89 22.30
CA ASP A 111 10.60 -2.06 21.31
C ASP A 111 11.98 -2.16 21.96
N ARG A 112 12.20 -1.38 23.03
CA ARG A 112 13.41 -1.40 23.85
C ARG A 112 13.16 -0.79 25.23
N ALA A 113 13.97 -1.21 26.21
CA ALA A 113 13.97 -0.64 27.54
C ALA A 113 15.42 -0.56 28.07
N TRP A 114 15.72 0.46 28.87
CA TRP A 114 17.04 0.66 29.49
C TRP A 114 16.91 1.51 30.76
N VAL A 115 17.96 1.52 31.55
CA VAL A 115 18.12 2.43 32.69
C VAL A 115 19.17 3.49 32.31
N ASN A 116 18.86 4.78 32.53
CA ASN A 116 19.79 5.85 32.26
C ASN A 116 20.77 6.09 33.43
N TYR A 117 21.72 7.03 33.24
CA TYR A 117 22.74 7.39 34.24
C TYR A 117 22.16 7.84 35.61
N ALA A 118 20.92 8.35 35.62
CA ALA A 118 20.27 8.83 36.85
C ALA A 118 19.38 7.75 37.51
N GLY A 119 19.36 6.51 36.98
CA GLY A 119 18.51 5.43 37.49
C GLY A 119 17.04 5.48 37.05
N LEU A 120 16.74 6.28 35.99
CA LEU A 120 15.39 6.25 35.39
C LEU A 120 15.22 5.01 34.51
N GLU A 121 14.17 4.24 34.74
CA GLU A 121 13.76 3.15 33.84
C GLU A 121 12.99 3.75 32.66
N ILE A 122 13.55 3.64 31.46
CA ILE A 122 12.96 4.19 30.25
C ILE A 122 12.59 3.03 29.32
N SER A 123 11.36 3.03 28.83
CA SER A 123 10.90 2.07 27.81
C SER A 123 10.25 2.81 26.65
N GLN A 124 10.51 2.32 25.43
CA GLN A 124 9.87 2.77 24.21
C GLN A 124 8.71 1.82 23.89
N ARG A 125 7.47 2.31 24.04
CA ARG A 125 6.25 1.52 23.94
C ARG A 125 5.43 1.93 22.72
N ARG A 126 4.90 0.95 22.00
CA ARG A 126 4.03 1.19 20.82
C ARG A 126 2.65 1.70 21.24
N VAL A 127 2.16 2.66 20.47
CA VAL A 127 0.85 3.30 20.61
C VAL A 127 0.22 3.53 19.24
N PRO A 128 -1.13 3.65 19.13
CA PRO A 128 -1.78 4.01 17.87
C PRO A 128 -1.26 5.34 17.32
N LEU A 129 -1.36 5.52 16.00
CA LEU A 129 -1.17 6.83 15.35
C LEU A 129 -2.28 7.80 15.74
N GLY A 130 -3.53 7.32 15.82
CA GLY A 130 -4.70 8.10 16.17
C GLY A 130 -5.81 7.99 15.15
N VAL A 131 -6.08 9.02 14.36
CA VAL A 131 -7.08 9.03 13.28
C VAL A 131 -6.37 8.98 11.92
N ILE A 132 -6.65 7.93 11.15
CA ILE A 132 -6.07 7.71 9.84
C ILE A 132 -7.11 8.05 8.77
N GLY A 133 -6.77 9.00 7.88
CA GLY A 133 -7.54 9.27 6.68
C GLY A 133 -7.07 8.39 5.52
N ILE A 134 -7.99 7.74 4.80
CA ILE A 134 -7.64 6.91 3.64
C ILE A 134 -8.40 7.40 2.43
N ILE A 135 -7.66 7.77 1.38
CA ILE A 135 -8.20 8.19 0.09
C ILE A 135 -7.92 7.10 -0.94
N TYR A 136 -8.96 6.50 -1.52
CA TYR A 136 -8.77 5.36 -2.43
C TYR A 136 -9.72 5.39 -3.64
N GLU A 137 -9.29 4.71 -4.72
CA GLU A 137 -10.04 4.56 -5.96
C GLU A 137 -10.69 3.18 -6.00
N ALA A 138 -11.75 3.03 -6.74
CA ALA A 138 -12.40 1.84 -7.34
C ALA A 138 -12.02 0.44 -6.78
N ARG A 139 -11.94 0.28 -5.47
CA ARG A 139 -11.60 -0.99 -4.81
C ARG A 139 -12.40 -1.13 -3.51
N PRO A 140 -13.64 -1.65 -3.55
CA PRO A 140 -14.47 -1.78 -2.35
C PRO A 140 -13.82 -2.59 -1.23
N ASN A 141 -12.99 -3.58 -1.55
CA ASN A 141 -12.25 -4.36 -0.56
C ASN A 141 -11.34 -3.49 0.34
N VAL A 142 -10.80 -2.39 -0.18
CA VAL A 142 -9.96 -1.47 0.61
C VAL A 142 -10.72 -0.89 1.79
N THR A 143 -12.04 -0.70 1.68
CA THR A 143 -12.90 -0.25 2.78
C THR A 143 -12.79 -1.18 3.99
N VAL A 144 -12.82 -2.48 3.75
CA VAL A 144 -12.77 -3.52 4.79
C VAL A 144 -11.34 -3.74 5.28
N ASP A 145 -10.39 -3.89 4.35
CA ASP A 145 -8.98 -4.15 4.67
C ASP A 145 -8.38 -3.01 5.51
N ALA A 146 -8.62 -1.77 5.08
CA ALA A 146 -8.17 -0.58 5.79
C ALA A 146 -8.82 -0.45 7.17
N THR A 147 -10.13 -0.73 7.26
CA THR A 147 -10.85 -0.72 8.55
C THR A 147 -10.25 -1.75 9.50
N GLY A 148 -10.07 -2.99 9.05
CA GLY A 148 -9.55 -4.07 9.87
C GLY A 148 -8.15 -3.78 10.42
N LEU A 149 -7.24 -3.33 9.55
CA LEU A 149 -5.86 -2.99 9.93
C LEU A 149 -5.80 -1.79 10.88
N CYS A 150 -6.51 -0.70 10.56
CA CYS A 150 -6.57 0.48 11.42
C CYS A 150 -7.15 0.14 12.79
N PHE A 151 -8.28 -0.57 12.83
CA PHE A 151 -8.97 -0.96 14.04
C PHE A 151 -8.09 -1.87 14.93
N LYS A 152 -7.46 -2.91 14.37
CA LYS A 152 -6.56 -3.80 15.12
C LYS A 152 -5.38 -3.03 15.72
N ALA A 153 -4.82 -2.07 14.98
CA ALA A 153 -3.75 -1.20 15.44
C ALA A 153 -4.23 -0.05 16.37
N GLY A 154 -5.51 -0.06 16.79
CA GLY A 154 -6.07 0.91 17.73
C GLY A 154 -6.36 2.29 17.13
N ASN A 155 -6.44 2.43 15.82
CA ASN A 155 -6.70 3.69 15.13
C ASN A 155 -8.15 3.79 14.67
N ALA A 156 -8.76 4.96 14.82
CA ALA A 156 -9.97 5.29 14.06
C ALA A 156 -9.62 5.57 12.59
N VAL A 157 -10.54 5.26 11.68
CA VAL A 157 -10.36 5.46 10.25
C VAL A 157 -11.46 6.32 9.66
N MET A 158 -11.06 7.31 8.85
CA MET A 158 -11.95 8.11 8.02
C MET A 158 -11.68 7.80 6.54
N LEU A 159 -12.67 7.28 5.85
CA LEU A 159 -12.56 6.73 4.51
C LEU A 159 -13.13 7.72 3.48
N ARG A 160 -12.37 7.92 2.38
CA ARG A 160 -12.84 8.64 1.20
C ARG A 160 -12.63 7.76 -0.03
N GLY A 161 -13.65 6.99 -0.40
CA GLY A 161 -13.65 6.16 -1.60
C GLY A 161 -13.94 6.95 -2.89
N GLY A 162 -13.65 6.33 -4.04
CA GLY A 162 -14.04 6.84 -5.35
C GLY A 162 -15.59 6.82 -5.54
N LYS A 163 -16.08 7.71 -6.40
CA LYS A 163 -17.51 7.83 -6.72
C LYS A 163 -18.10 6.55 -7.35
N GLU A 164 -17.24 5.77 -7.98
CA GLU A 164 -17.60 4.57 -8.73
C GLU A 164 -18.02 3.39 -7.85
N ALA A 165 -17.68 3.42 -6.56
CA ALA A 165 -18.01 2.39 -5.57
C ALA A 165 -18.70 2.97 -4.33
N LEU A 166 -19.29 4.15 -4.43
CA LEU A 166 -19.74 4.90 -3.26
C LEU A 166 -20.84 4.17 -2.48
N ARG A 167 -21.85 3.63 -3.17
CA ARG A 167 -22.96 2.90 -2.52
C ARG A 167 -22.47 1.64 -1.83
N THR A 168 -21.61 0.89 -2.52
CA THR A 168 -20.97 -0.31 -1.98
C THR A 168 -20.17 0.02 -0.72
N ASN A 169 -19.32 1.05 -0.78
CA ASN A 169 -18.46 1.45 0.33
C ASN A 169 -19.29 1.92 1.54
N ILE A 170 -20.36 2.69 1.32
CA ILE A 170 -21.29 3.11 2.38
C ILE A 170 -21.93 1.89 3.04
N LYS A 171 -22.45 0.94 2.24
CA LYS A 171 -23.07 -0.28 2.76
C LYS A 171 -22.09 -1.09 3.61
N LEU A 172 -20.87 -1.27 3.15
CA LEU A 172 -19.82 -1.95 3.91
C LEU A 172 -19.58 -1.26 5.27
N VAL A 173 -19.41 0.07 5.27
CA VAL A 173 -19.17 0.82 6.51
C VAL A 173 -20.40 0.77 7.45
N GLU A 174 -21.64 0.83 6.93
CA GLU A 174 -22.84 0.66 7.74
C GLU A 174 -22.84 -0.69 8.48
N ILE A 175 -22.50 -1.76 7.78
CA ILE A 175 -22.41 -3.11 8.37
C ILE A 175 -21.32 -3.15 9.46
N LEU A 176 -20.13 -2.65 9.20
CA LEU A 176 -19.03 -2.65 10.17
C LEU A 176 -19.39 -1.82 11.41
N ARG A 177 -20.01 -0.64 11.22
CA ARG A 177 -20.47 0.23 12.31
C ARG A 177 -21.58 -0.42 13.14
N SER A 178 -22.50 -1.16 12.53
CA SER A 178 -23.56 -1.88 13.26
C SER A 178 -22.98 -2.88 14.26
N VAL A 179 -21.95 -3.62 13.84
CA VAL A 179 -21.21 -4.57 14.72
C VAL A 179 -20.56 -3.85 15.91
N LEU A 180 -19.91 -2.71 15.66
CA LEU A 180 -19.32 -1.93 16.75
C LEU A 180 -20.37 -1.48 17.76
N THR A 181 -21.52 -1.00 17.26
CA THR A 181 -22.65 -0.57 18.11
C THR A 181 -23.18 -1.73 18.95
N GLU A 182 -23.36 -2.92 18.38
CA GLU A 182 -23.81 -4.13 19.09
C GLU A 182 -22.87 -4.55 20.20
N LEU A 183 -21.56 -4.33 20.01
CA LEU A 183 -20.52 -4.63 21.00
C LEU A 183 -20.29 -3.50 22.02
N GLY A 184 -21.03 -2.39 21.94
CA GLY A 184 -20.82 -1.22 22.78
C GLY A 184 -19.53 -0.45 22.51
N ILE A 185 -18.92 -0.69 21.35
CA ILE A 185 -17.73 0.04 20.89
C ILE A 185 -18.19 1.26 20.08
N ASN A 186 -17.50 2.37 20.23
CA ASN A 186 -17.86 3.61 19.55
C ASN A 186 -17.80 3.42 18.01
N PRO A 187 -18.96 3.49 17.29
CA PRO A 187 -19.01 3.27 15.84
C PRO A 187 -18.29 4.35 15.03
N ASP A 188 -17.99 5.51 15.63
CA ASP A 188 -17.23 6.58 14.97
C ASP A 188 -15.73 6.25 14.83
N ALA A 189 -15.30 5.08 15.31
CA ALA A 189 -14.00 4.49 14.95
C ALA A 189 -13.89 4.17 13.45
N VAL A 190 -15.03 4.03 12.74
CA VAL A 190 -15.09 3.79 11.29
C VAL A 190 -16.05 4.78 10.67
N GLN A 191 -15.54 5.66 9.83
CA GLN A 191 -16.32 6.68 9.15
C GLN A 191 -16.04 6.69 7.65
N ILE A 192 -17.03 7.10 6.86
CA ILE A 192 -16.88 7.28 5.41
C ILE A 192 -17.51 8.60 4.98
N LEU A 193 -16.83 9.30 4.07
CA LEU A 193 -17.40 10.47 3.39
C LEU A 193 -18.44 10.01 2.37
N THR A 194 -19.66 10.51 2.52
CA THR A 194 -20.80 10.14 1.64
C THR A 194 -20.89 10.97 0.37
N GLU A 195 -20.02 11.98 0.24
CA GLU A 195 -19.87 12.83 -0.94
C GLU A 195 -18.44 12.70 -1.52
N THR A 196 -18.33 12.83 -2.83
CA THR A 196 -17.10 12.58 -3.58
C THR A 196 -16.59 13.79 -4.35
N SER A 197 -17.06 15.02 -4.02
CA SER A 197 -16.58 16.24 -4.67
C SER A 197 -15.08 16.46 -4.48
N HIS A 198 -14.48 17.21 -5.40
CA HIS A 198 -13.07 17.57 -5.30
C HIS A 198 -12.83 18.56 -4.17
N GLU A 199 -13.79 19.45 -3.91
CA GLU A 199 -13.76 20.42 -2.83
C GLU A 199 -13.68 19.72 -1.49
N LEU A 200 -14.58 18.74 -1.23
CA LEU A 200 -14.57 17.96 0.00
C LEU A 200 -13.27 17.14 0.14
N ALA A 201 -12.73 16.61 -0.95
CA ALA A 201 -11.46 15.90 -0.91
C ALA A 201 -10.30 16.83 -0.51
N ASN A 202 -10.27 18.07 -1.01
CA ASN A 202 -9.26 19.05 -0.64
C ASN A 202 -9.40 19.48 0.84
N GLU A 203 -10.62 19.68 1.33
CA GLU A 203 -10.87 19.97 2.74
C GLU A 203 -10.47 18.80 3.62
N PHE A 204 -10.76 17.56 3.22
CA PHE A 204 -10.33 16.35 3.93
C PHE A 204 -8.80 16.24 4.01
N MET A 205 -8.08 16.53 2.91
CA MET A 205 -6.61 16.56 2.89
C MET A 205 -6.02 17.67 3.75
N ALA A 206 -6.80 18.73 4.03
CA ALA A 206 -6.40 19.86 4.87
C ALA A 206 -6.89 19.75 6.32
N LEU A 207 -7.53 18.65 6.74
CA LEU A 207 -8.17 18.47 8.04
C LEU A 207 -7.15 18.24 9.16
N THR A 208 -6.21 19.17 9.31
CA THR A 208 -5.19 19.19 10.36
C THR A 208 -5.81 19.31 11.75
N GLY A 209 -5.19 18.66 12.74
CA GLY A 209 -5.72 18.61 14.12
C GLY A 209 -6.77 17.54 14.36
N TYR A 210 -7.38 16.99 13.29
CA TYR A 210 -8.33 15.88 13.37
C TYR A 210 -7.76 14.59 12.75
N LEU A 211 -7.14 14.68 11.57
CA LEU A 211 -6.39 13.56 11.01
C LEU A 211 -4.93 13.62 11.48
N ASP A 212 -4.40 12.49 11.89
CA ASP A 212 -2.99 12.35 12.27
C ASP A 212 -2.12 11.99 11.05
N VAL A 213 -2.69 11.24 10.10
CA VAL A 213 -2.02 10.83 8.86
C VAL A 213 -3.03 10.54 7.76
N LEU A 214 -2.60 10.73 6.50
CA LEU A 214 -3.32 10.32 5.29
C LEU A 214 -2.56 9.21 4.56
N ILE A 215 -3.31 8.22 4.05
CA ILE A 215 -2.76 7.14 3.23
C ILE A 215 -3.53 7.10 1.91
N PRO A 216 -2.95 7.56 0.78
CA PRO A 216 -3.56 7.42 -0.53
C PRO A 216 -3.38 5.99 -1.07
N ARG A 217 -4.43 5.44 -1.71
CA ARG A 217 -4.46 4.10 -2.34
C ARG A 217 -5.08 4.18 -3.73
N GLY A 218 -4.29 4.13 -4.78
CA GLY A 218 -4.81 4.22 -6.13
C GLY A 218 -3.74 4.45 -7.19
N SER A 219 -4.12 5.14 -8.25
CA SER A 219 -3.23 5.50 -9.36
C SER A 219 -2.10 6.45 -8.91
N ALA A 220 -0.98 6.42 -9.62
CA ALA A 220 0.12 7.37 -9.41
C ALA A 220 -0.35 8.83 -9.45
N ARG A 221 -1.38 9.12 -10.28
CA ARG A 221 -1.99 10.46 -10.36
C ARG A 221 -2.67 10.84 -9.03
N LEU A 222 -3.43 9.93 -8.42
CA LEU A 222 -4.06 10.18 -7.13
C LEU A 222 -3.00 10.41 -6.05
N ILE A 223 -2.00 9.54 -5.98
CA ILE A 223 -0.92 9.62 -4.98
C ILE A 223 -0.20 10.96 -5.08
N LYS A 224 0.24 11.35 -6.29
CA LYS A 224 0.88 12.63 -6.55
C LYS A 224 -0.01 13.83 -6.16
N ALA A 225 -1.31 13.74 -6.47
CA ALA A 225 -2.27 14.80 -6.12
C ALA A 225 -2.43 14.94 -4.59
N VAL A 226 -2.51 13.83 -3.85
CA VAL A 226 -2.60 13.86 -2.39
C VAL A 226 -1.31 14.42 -1.79
N VAL A 227 -0.14 13.93 -2.19
CA VAL A 227 1.16 14.39 -1.68
C VAL A 227 1.37 15.90 -1.93
N ALA A 228 0.94 16.40 -3.11
CA ALA A 228 1.10 17.82 -3.46
C ALA A 228 0.14 18.75 -2.73
N ASN A 229 -1.05 18.28 -2.32
CA ASN A 229 -2.11 19.15 -1.79
C ASN A 229 -2.42 18.93 -0.31
N ALA A 230 -2.01 17.81 0.29
CA ALA A 230 -2.30 17.52 1.69
C ALA A 230 -1.54 18.45 2.63
N LYS A 231 -2.23 18.92 3.68
CA LYS A 231 -1.64 19.60 4.84
C LYS A 231 -1.45 18.63 6.02
N VAL A 232 -2.18 17.52 6.01
CA VAL A 232 -1.99 16.41 6.94
C VAL A 232 -0.78 15.59 6.47
N PRO A 233 0.08 15.07 7.36
CA PRO A 233 1.17 14.18 6.98
C PRO A 233 0.68 13.01 6.13
N VAL A 234 1.42 12.65 5.09
CA VAL A 234 1.07 11.58 4.15
C VAL A 234 2.05 10.44 4.26
N ILE A 235 1.54 9.21 4.41
CA ILE A 235 2.32 8.00 4.13
C ILE A 235 1.93 7.57 2.71
N GLU A 236 2.81 7.83 1.76
CA GLU A 236 2.55 7.51 0.37
C GLU A 236 2.80 6.04 0.05
N THR A 237 1.91 5.45 -0.74
CA THR A 237 2.13 4.16 -1.36
C THR A 237 2.74 4.38 -2.74
N GLY A 238 3.78 3.61 -3.09
CA GLY A 238 4.54 3.84 -4.30
C GLY A 238 3.92 3.22 -5.56
N ALA A 239 4.13 3.84 -6.71
CA ALA A 239 4.07 3.16 -8.01
C ALA A 239 5.27 2.22 -8.13
N GLY A 240 5.15 1.13 -8.88
CA GLY A 240 6.17 0.10 -8.97
C GLY A 240 6.86 0.04 -10.33
N ASN A 241 7.89 0.87 -10.58
CA ASN A 241 8.78 0.66 -11.71
C ASN A 241 9.94 -0.27 -11.31
N CYS A 242 9.62 -1.56 -11.10
CA CYS A 242 10.55 -2.54 -10.57
C CYS A 242 11.50 -3.08 -11.65
N HIS A 243 12.77 -3.31 -11.28
CA HIS A 243 13.80 -3.82 -12.16
C HIS A 243 14.31 -5.18 -11.70
N ILE A 244 14.71 -6.01 -12.66
CA ILE A 244 15.50 -7.21 -12.43
C ILE A 244 16.79 -7.08 -13.24
N TYR A 245 17.93 -7.28 -12.61
CA TYR A 245 19.23 -7.36 -13.26
C TYR A 245 19.73 -8.80 -13.29
N VAL A 246 20.03 -9.30 -14.49
CA VAL A 246 20.65 -10.60 -14.72
C VAL A 246 22.16 -10.38 -14.95
N ASP A 247 22.93 -10.79 -13.96
CA ASP A 247 24.40 -10.61 -13.92
C ASP A 247 25.13 -11.62 -14.82
N ALA A 248 26.40 -11.35 -15.12
CA ALA A 248 27.25 -12.27 -15.88
C ALA A 248 27.39 -13.68 -15.25
N ALA A 249 27.32 -13.75 -13.92
CA ALA A 249 27.41 -15.00 -13.15
C ALA A 249 26.04 -15.61 -12.82
N ALA A 250 24.96 -15.25 -13.54
CA ALA A 250 23.62 -15.75 -13.27
C ALA A 250 23.45 -17.21 -13.75
N ASP A 251 22.63 -17.97 -13.02
CA ASP A 251 21.98 -19.15 -13.56
C ASP A 251 20.83 -18.71 -14.48
N LEU A 252 20.95 -18.97 -15.77
CA LEU A 252 20.05 -18.43 -16.78
C LEU A 252 18.66 -19.06 -16.74
N GLU A 253 18.54 -20.33 -16.36
CA GLU A 253 17.24 -20.99 -16.19
C GLU A 253 16.49 -20.45 -14.98
N MET A 254 17.18 -20.26 -13.85
CA MET A 254 16.64 -19.60 -12.68
C MET A 254 16.21 -18.16 -13.02
N ALA A 255 17.06 -17.43 -13.75
CA ALA A 255 16.75 -16.07 -14.18
C ALA A 255 15.49 -16.01 -15.03
N ALA A 256 15.35 -16.90 -16.02
CA ALA A 256 14.16 -16.97 -16.87
C ALA A 256 12.89 -17.31 -16.06
N ALA A 257 12.98 -18.18 -15.06
CA ALA A 257 11.86 -18.52 -14.20
C ALA A 257 11.43 -17.32 -13.33
N ILE A 258 12.39 -16.61 -12.73
CA ILE A 258 12.15 -15.45 -11.87
C ILE A 258 11.54 -14.30 -12.68
N VAL A 259 12.12 -13.94 -13.83
CA VAL A 259 11.63 -12.85 -14.68
C VAL A 259 10.22 -13.16 -15.21
N TYR A 260 9.98 -14.40 -15.65
CA TYR A 260 8.65 -14.83 -16.09
C TYR A 260 7.62 -14.67 -14.97
N ASN A 261 7.90 -15.20 -13.77
CA ASN A 261 7.02 -15.06 -12.62
C ASN A 261 6.78 -13.59 -12.28
N ALA A 262 7.84 -12.78 -12.21
CA ALA A 262 7.76 -11.38 -11.85
C ALA A 262 6.94 -10.54 -12.83
N LYS A 263 6.89 -10.90 -14.12
CA LYS A 263 6.11 -10.19 -15.14
C LYS A 263 4.72 -10.77 -15.33
N VAL A 264 4.57 -12.10 -15.35
CA VAL A 264 3.36 -12.75 -15.90
C VAL A 264 2.33 -13.11 -14.84
N GLN A 265 2.74 -13.42 -13.60
CA GLN A 265 1.83 -13.85 -12.55
C GLN A 265 0.67 -12.85 -12.32
N ARG A 266 0.99 -11.55 -12.26
CA ARG A 266 0.01 -10.46 -12.14
C ARG A 266 0.62 -9.13 -12.57
N PRO A 267 0.55 -8.76 -13.84
CA PRO A 267 1.27 -7.59 -14.36
C PRO A 267 0.75 -6.25 -13.83
N SER A 268 -0.51 -6.20 -13.34
CA SER A 268 -1.19 -4.97 -12.90
C SER A 268 -0.93 -4.56 -11.45
N VAL A 269 0.09 -5.12 -10.79
CA VAL A 269 0.47 -4.79 -9.41
C VAL A 269 1.85 -4.14 -9.34
N CYS A 270 2.05 -3.30 -8.33
CA CYS A 270 3.23 -2.44 -8.18
C CYS A 270 4.57 -3.19 -7.99
N ASN A 271 4.55 -4.45 -7.58
CA ASN A 271 5.74 -5.28 -7.42
C ASN A 271 6.03 -6.20 -8.64
N ALA A 272 5.23 -6.08 -9.73
CA ALA A 272 5.56 -6.73 -10.99
C ALA A 272 6.78 -6.07 -11.62
N THR A 273 7.66 -6.88 -12.27
CA THR A 273 8.81 -6.30 -12.96
C THR A 273 8.36 -5.55 -14.22
N GLU A 274 8.92 -4.36 -14.41
CA GLU A 274 8.66 -3.50 -15.56
C GLU A 274 9.88 -3.36 -16.44
N LYS A 275 11.07 -3.56 -15.85
CA LYS A 275 12.37 -3.44 -16.53
C LYS A 275 13.23 -4.66 -16.27
N LEU A 276 13.95 -5.05 -17.30
CA LEU A 276 14.96 -6.10 -17.27
C LEU A 276 16.29 -5.54 -17.76
N LEU A 277 17.31 -5.62 -16.92
CA LEU A 277 18.67 -5.35 -17.31
C LEU A 277 19.43 -6.66 -17.44
N VAL A 278 20.24 -6.81 -18.49
CA VAL A 278 20.99 -8.05 -18.74
C VAL A 278 22.46 -7.71 -19.02
N HIS A 279 23.36 -8.39 -18.30
CA HIS A 279 24.78 -8.24 -18.57
C HIS A 279 25.10 -8.69 -20.01
N GLN A 280 25.93 -7.90 -20.71
CA GLN A 280 26.25 -8.13 -22.13
C GLN A 280 26.81 -9.54 -22.41
N ASP A 281 27.56 -10.11 -21.48
CA ASP A 281 28.24 -11.40 -21.66
C ASP A 281 27.27 -12.59 -21.70
N VAL A 282 26.06 -12.44 -21.14
CA VAL A 282 25.02 -13.47 -21.14
C VAL A 282 23.82 -13.10 -21.98
N ALA A 283 23.75 -11.88 -22.50
CA ALA A 283 22.58 -11.37 -23.22
C ALA A 283 22.25 -12.19 -24.47
N ALA A 284 23.24 -12.60 -25.26
CA ALA A 284 23.05 -13.36 -26.49
C ALA A 284 22.44 -14.75 -26.26
N GLU A 285 22.73 -15.38 -25.11
CA GLU A 285 22.18 -16.66 -24.71
C GLU A 285 20.84 -16.51 -23.98
N PHE A 286 20.77 -15.57 -23.03
CA PHE A 286 19.61 -15.42 -22.14
C PHE A 286 18.38 -14.81 -22.82
N LEU A 287 18.54 -13.76 -23.62
CA LEU A 287 17.40 -13.04 -24.19
C LEU A 287 16.52 -13.92 -25.11
N PRO A 288 17.05 -14.78 -26.01
CA PRO A 288 16.23 -15.70 -26.80
C PRO A 288 15.49 -16.73 -25.95
N LEU A 289 16.16 -17.29 -24.90
CA LEU A 289 15.57 -18.22 -23.95
C LEU A 289 14.34 -17.56 -23.26
N LEU A 290 14.53 -16.37 -22.72
CA LEU A 290 13.48 -15.64 -22.02
C LEU A 290 12.34 -15.23 -22.96
N ALA A 291 12.66 -14.73 -24.16
CA ALA A 291 11.65 -14.32 -25.14
C ALA A 291 10.72 -15.46 -25.55
N ALA A 292 11.26 -16.66 -25.77
CA ALA A 292 10.47 -17.87 -26.06
C ALA A 292 9.49 -18.19 -24.91
N LYS A 293 9.89 -17.98 -23.65
CA LYS A 293 9.05 -18.20 -22.47
C LYS A 293 7.98 -17.11 -22.33
N LEU A 294 8.32 -15.84 -22.49
CA LEU A 294 7.40 -14.70 -22.39
C LEU A 294 6.37 -14.66 -23.54
N ALA A 295 6.71 -15.20 -24.71
CA ALA A 295 5.78 -15.31 -25.83
C ALA A 295 4.55 -16.17 -25.51
N GLN A 296 4.65 -17.14 -24.58
CA GLN A 296 3.53 -17.97 -24.14
C GLN A 296 2.44 -17.14 -23.45
N ALA A 297 2.82 -16.01 -22.86
CA ALA A 297 1.92 -15.07 -22.20
C ALA A 297 1.70 -13.77 -23.03
N SER A 298 2.14 -13.77 -24.32
CA SER A 298 2.00 -12.64 -25.22
C SER A 298 2.59 -11.32 -24.66
N VAL A 299 3.71 -11.38 -23.95
CA VAL A 299 4.39 -10.19 -23.41
C VAL A 299 5.07 -9.43 -24.54
N GLU A 300 4.75 -8.15 -24.68
CA GLU A 300 5.44 -7.23 -25.60
C GLU A 300 6.82 -6.87 -25.06
N LEU A 301 7.86 -7.06 -25.87
CA LEU A 301 9.23 -6.73 -25.51
C LEU A 301 9.63 -5.40 -26.16
N ARG A 302 10.19 -4.48 -25.37
CA ARG A 302 10.77 -3.20 -25.83
C ARG A 302 12.23 -3.17 -25.41
N GLY A 303 13.14 -3.12 -26.37
CA GLY A 303 14.57 -3.22 -26.10
C GLY A 303 15.36 -1.98 -26.49
N ASP A 304 16.51 -1.79 -25.87
CA ASP A 304 17.54 -0.94 -26.41
C ASP A 304 18.09 -1.53 -27.75
N GLU A 305 19.03 -0.84 -28.36
CA GLU A 305 19.59 -1.26 -29.65
C GLU A 305 20.20 -2.67 -29.59
N GLN A 306 20.93 -3.00 -28.52
CA GLN A 306 21.57 -4.31 -28.39
C GLN A 306 20.55 -5.44 -28.16
N ALA A 307 19.56 -5.21 -27.30
CA ALA A 307 18.48 -6.17 -27.10
C ALA A 307 17.68 -6.42 -28.38
N CYS A 308 17.38 -5.36 -29.16
CA CYS A 308 16.69 -5.48 -30.43
C CYS A 308 17.55 -6.20 -31.51
N GLN A 309 18.86 -6.00 -31.53
CA GLN A 309 19.75 -6.75 -32.42
C GLN A 309 19.72 -8.26 -32.12
N ILE A 310 19.68 -8.64 -30.84
CA ILE A 310 19.63 -10.06 -30.42
C ILE A 310 18.25 -10.69 -30.71
N LEU A 311 17.17 -9.98 -30.41
CA LEU A 311 15.79 -10.49 -30.44
C LEU A 311 15.12 -10.31 -31.81
N GLY A 312 15.68 -9.49 -32.69
CA GLY A 312 15.14 -9.23 -34.03
C GLY A 312 13.69 -8.71 -34.01
N SER A 313 12.83 -9.30 -34.81
CA SER A 313 11.42 -8.89 -34.98
C SER A 313 10.56 -9.12 -33.72
N SER A 314 11.04 -9.86 -32.73
CA SER A 314 10.33 -10.08 -31.45
C SER A 314 10.42 -8.92 -30.47
N CYS A 315 11.22 -7.89 -30.79
CA CYS A 315 11.46 -6.74 -29.93
C CYS A 315 11.17 -5.42 -30.67
N LYS A 316 10.46 -4.53 -30.00
CA LYS A 316 10.26 -3.15 -30.45
C LYS A 316 11.35 -2.27 -29.86
N ALA A 317 11.75 -1.21 -30.55
CA ALA A 317 12.69 -0.26 -29.99
C ALA A 317 12.08 0.48 -28.79
N ALA A 318 12.79 0.47 -27.67
CA ALA A 318 12.43 1.25 -26.50
C ALA A 318 12.73 2.74 -26.73
N THR A 319 11.94 3.59 -26.11
CA THR A 319 12.11 5.04 -26.07
C THR A 319 12.61 5.47 -24.68
N ALA A 320 13.05 6.71 -24.52
CA ALA A 320 13.44 7.24 -23.23
C ALA A 320 12.31 7.15 -22.18
N ALA A 321 11.05 7.30 -22.61
CA ALA A 321 9.89 7.21 -21.72
C ALA A 321 9.65 5.79 -21.18
N ASP A 322 10.12 4.76 -21.89
CA ASP A 322 9.93 3.37 -21.47
C ASP A 322 10.71 3.04 -20.16
N TRP A 323 11.80 3.77 -19.88
CA TRP A 323 12.60 3.52 -18.69
C TRP A 323 11.92 3.99 -17.39
N ASP A 324 11.03 4.99 -17.47
CA ASP A 324 10.29 5.53 -16.34
C ASP A 324 8.82 5.06 -16.26
N ALA A 325 8.37 4.29 -17.27
CA ALA A 325 6.98 3.88 -17.40
C ALA A 325 6.64 2.68 -16.50
N GLU A 326 5.63 2.80 -15.65
CA GLU A 326 4.95 1.66 -15.04
C GLU A 326 3.83 1.23 -15.99
N TYR A 327 4.02 0.14 -16.73
CA TYR A 327 3.07 -0.31 -17.77
C TYR A 327 1.80 -0.89 -17.18
N ASN A 328 1.92 -1.62 -16.05
CA ASN A 328 0.82 -2.38 -15.44
C ASN A 328 0.15 -3.36 -16.44
N ASP A 329 0.93 -3.88 -17.39
CA ASP A 329 0.46 -4.69 -18.51
C ASP A 329 1.54 -5.71 -18.90
N TYR A 330 1.23 -6.59 -19.85
CA TYR A 330 2.16 -7.55 -20.43
C TYR A 330 3.16 -6.86 -21.37
N ILE A 331 3.91 -5.92 -20.83
CA ILE A 331 4.98 -5.17 -21.52
C ILE A 331 6.22 -5.20 -20.62
N LEU A 332 7.38 -5.49 -21.20
CA LEU A 332 8.67 -5.50 -20.49
C LEU A 332 9.71 -4.72 -21.29
N ALA A 333 10.33 -3.70 -20.65
CA ALA A 333 11.45 -3.00 -21.26
C ALA A 333 12.78 -3.70 -20.91
N ILE A 334 13.66 -3.87 -21.89
CA ILE A 334 14.91 -4.63 -21.78
C ILE A 334 16.09 -3.74 -22.14
N LYS A 335 17.12 -3.74 -21.31
CA LYS A 335 18.37 -3.02 -21.54
C LYS A 335 19.56 -3.95 -21.36
N VAL A 336 20.50 -3.94 -22.30
CA VAL A 336 21.78 -4.60 -22.15
C VAL A 336 22.78 -3.65 -21.50
N VAL A 337 23.51 -4.13 -20.49
CA VAL A 337 24.47 -3.33 -19.73
C VAL A 337 25.85 -4.01 -19.70
N SER A 338 26.90 -3.23 -19.65
CA SER A 338 28.27 -3.73 -19.70
C SER A 338 28.85 -4.10 -18.34
N SER A 339 28.19 -3.73 -17.24
CA SER A 339 28.68 -3.96 -15.88
C SER A 339 27.57 -3.86 -14.83
N LEU A 340 27.85 -4.39 -13.63
CA LEU A 340 27.02 -4.18 -12.43
C LEU A 340 26.84 -2.68 -12.11
N ASP A 341 27.91 -1.88 -12.23
CA ASP A 341 27.85 -0.44 -11.94
C ASP A 341 26.84 0.26 -12.87
N GLN A 342 26.90 -0.04 -14.17
CA GLN A 342 25.93 0.51 -15.12
C GLN A 342 24.49 0.07 -14.83
N ALA A 343 24.29 -1.16 -14.36
CA ALA A 343 22.98 -1.65 -13.93
C ALA A 343 22.46 -0.86 -12.72
N ILE A 344 23.29 -0.71 -11.68
CA ILE A 344 22.96 0.02 -10.46
C ILE A 344 22.63 1.49 -10.76
N ASP A 345 23.46 2.16 -11.57
CA ASP A 345 23.25 3.56 -11.95
C ASP A 345 21.92 3.73 -12.69
N HIS A 346 21.62 2.85 -13.65
CA HIS A 346 20.37 2.87 -14.38
C HIS A 346 19.17 2.63 -13.45
N ILE A 347 19.23 1.60 -12.60
CA ILE A 347 18.15 1.29 -11.67
C ILE A 347 17.89 2.47 -10.74
N ASN A 348 18.93 3.03 -10.11
CA ASN A 348 18.76 4.14 -9.18
C ASN A 348 18.27 5.44 -9.86
N ALA A 349 18.53 5.61 -11.16
CA ALA A 349 18.04 6.75 -11.93
C ALA A 349 16.55 6.63 -12.30
N HIS A 350 16.05 5.41 -12.53
CA HIS A 350 14.71 5.18 -13.10
C HIS A 350 13.73 4.47 -12.16
N ASN A 351 14.19 3.89 -11.03
CA ASN A 351 13.31 3.19 -10.12
C ASN A 351 12.39 4.13 -9.34
N THR A 352 11.30 3.56 -8.85
CA THR A 352 10.37 4.22 -7.93
C THR A 352 10.68 3.90 -6.47
N LYS A 353 11.83 3.30 -6.18
CA LYS A 353 12.28 2.86 -4.86
C LYS A 353 11.40 1.76 -4.24
N HIS A 354 10.74 0.97 -5.09
CA HIS A 354 9.81 -0.06 -4.65
C HIS A 354 10.52 -1.40 -4.43
N SER A 355 10.83 -2.14 -5.49
CA SER A 355 11.38 -3.50 -5.41
C SER A 355 12.34 -3.76 -6.56
N GLU A 356 13.57 -4.14 -6.24
CA GLU A 356 14.61 -4.37 -7.22
C GLU A 356 15.29 -5.73 -6.97
N ALA A 357 15.72 -6.41 -8.01
CA ALA A 357 16.35 -7.73 -7.87
C ALA A 357 17.61 -7.86 -8.71
N ILE A 358 18.59 -8.58 -8.18
CA ILE A 358 19.72 -9.13 -8.93
C ILE A 358 19.62 -10.65 -8.99
N ILE A 359 19.99 -11.24 -10.12
CA ILE A 359 20.16 -12.67 -10.27
C ILE A 359 21.63 -12.96 -10.56
N THR A 360 22.31 -13.59 -9.62
CA THR A 360 23.75 -13.83 -9.68
C THR A 360 24.16 -14.97 -8.74
N ASN A 361 25.24 -15.67 -9.10
CA ASN A 361 25.97 -16.59 -8.22
C ASN A 361 27.27 -15.96 -7.66
N ASP A 362 27.57 -14.70 -8.05
CA ASP A 362 28.71 -13.95 -7.49
C ASP A 362 28.33 -13.29 -6.18
N TYR A 363 29.01 -13.68 -5.10
CA TYR A 363 28.77 -13.14 -3.76
C TYR A 363 29.05 -11.64 -3.69
N ASN A 364 30.14 -11.16 -4.29
CA ASN A 364 30.53 -9.75 -4.19
C ASN A 364 29.55 -8.86 -4.95
N ASN A 365 29.11 -9.30 -6.15
CA ASN A 365 28.11 -8.59 -6.94
C ASN A 365 26.77 -8.53 -6.20
N SER A 366 26.37 -9.61 -5.53
CA SER A 366 25.15 -9.62 -4.73
C SER A 366 25.20 -8.62 -3.58
N GLN A 367 26.31 -8.58 -2.83
CA GLN A 367 26.47 -7.61 -1.72
C GLN A 367 26.51 -6.17 -2.22
N ALA A 368 27.27 -5.89 -3.29
CA ALA A 368 27.35 -4.55 -3.87
C ALA A 368 25.98 -4.06 -4.36
N PHE A 369 25.15 -4.94 -4.92
CA PHE A 369 23.79 -4.62 -5.33
C PHE A 369 22.91 -4.30 -4.13
N LEU A 370 22.90 -5.16 -3.10
CA LEU A 370 22.13 -4.96 -1.86
C LEU A 370 22.46 -3.63 -1.18
N ASP A 371 23.73 -3.26 -1.15
CA ASP A 371 24.20 -2.05 -0.44
C ASP A 371 23.93 -0.76 -1.23
N ARG A 372 23.94 -0.83 -2.56
CA ARG A 372 23.94 0.36 -3.41
C ARG A 372 22.60 0.69 -4.06
N ILE A 373 21.66 -0.25 -4.08
CA ILE A 373 20.30 -0.01 -4.59
C ILE A 373 19.45 0.70 -3.54
N ASP A 374 18.90 1.86 -3.91
CA ASP A 374 17.95 2.60 -3.06
C ASP A 374 16.50 2.18 -3.37
N ALA A 375 16.07 1.09 -2.75
CA ALA A 375 14.70 0.59 -2.83
C ALA A 375 14.18 0.11 -1.46
N ALA A 376 12.85 -0.05 -1.34
CA ALA A 376 12.21 -0.55 -0.13
C ALA A 376 12.48 -2.05 0.08
N ALA A 377 12.56 -2.82 -1.03
CA ALA A 377 12.92 -4.23 -1.02
C ALA A 377 13.98 -4.50 -2.09
N VAL A 378 15.06 -5.16 -1.72
CA VAL A 378 16.15 -5.54 -2.63
C VAL A 378 16.39 -7.03 -2.50
N TYR A 379 16.37 -7.72 -3.64
CA TYR A 379 16.39 -9.19 -3.70
C TYR A 379 17.66 -9.71 -4.36
N VAL A 380 18.11 -10.86 -3.89
CA VAL A 380 19.05 -11.72 -4.59
C VAL A 380 18.36 -13.03 -4.91
N ASN A 381 18.34 -13.41 -6.19
CA ASN A 381 17.81 -14.69 -6.68
C ASN A 381 16.36 -14.97 -6.29
N ALA A 382 15.51 -13.93 -6.24
CA ALA A 382 14.10 -14.07 -5.95
C ALA A 382 13.24 -13.08 -6.75
N SER A 383 11.97 -13.42 -6.96
CA SER A 383 11.00 -12.58 -7.66
C SER A 383 10.61 -11.37 -6.84
N THR A 384 10.50 -10.20 -7.47
CA THR A 384 9.99 -8.97 -6.84
C THR A 384 8.53 -9.10 -6.38
N ARG A 385 7.80 -10.13 -6.87
CA ARG A 385 6.43 -10.44 -6.47
C ARG A 385 6.28 -10.78 -4.98
N PHE A 386 7.36 -11.13 -4.30
CA PHE A 386 7.35 -11.34 -2.85
C PHE A 386 7.27 -10.06 -2.02
N THR A 387 7.36 -8.86 -2.60
CA THR A 387 7.13 -7.62 -1.86
C THR A 387 5.63 -7.43 -1.57
N ASP A 388 5.16 -8.13 -0.56
CA ASP A 388 3.77 -8.22 -0.15
C ASP A 388 3.71 -8.52 1.36
N GLY A 389 2.79 -7.91 2.09
CA GLY A 389 2.69 -8.09 3.54
C GLY A 389 2.35 -9.52 3.95
N GLY A 390 1.57 -10.25 3.14
CA GLY A 390 1.28 -11.66 3.37
C GLY A 390 2.53 -12.52 3.18
N GLU A 391 3.24 -12.31 2.06
CA GLU A 391 4.46 -13.06 1.71
C GLU A 391 5.62 -12.75 2.68
N PHE A 392 5.69 -11.52 3.24
CA PHE A 392 6.68 -11.16 4.26
C PHE A 392 6.33 -11.69 5.66
N GLY A 393 5.17 -12.33 5.82
CA GLY A 393 4.72 -12.86 7.10
C GLY A 393 4.06 -11.82 8.01
N PHE A 394 3.74 -10.62 7.49
CA PHE A 394 3.00 -9.60 8.25
C PHE A 394 1.48 -9.87 8.27
N GLY A 395 1.04 -10.87 7.53
CA GLY A 395 -0.34 -11.33 7.43
C GLY A 395 -1.23 -10.49 6.53
N ALA A 396 -1.16 -9.17 6.62
CA ALA A 396 -1.92 -8.24 5.79
C ALA A 396 -1.15 -6.92 5.62
N GLU A 397 -1.53 -6.13 4.59
CA GLU A 397 -0.94 -4.83 4.36
C GLU A 397 -1.97 -3.80 3.88
N ILE A 398 -1.73 -2.53 4.20
CA ILE A 398 -2.50 -1.42 3.65
C ILE A 398 -1.88 -0.87 2.36
N GLY A 399 -0.70 -1.33 2.00
CA GLY A 399 0.08 -1.00 0.81
C GLY A 399 1.57 -0.97 1.08
N ILE A 400 2.32 -0.65 0.04
CA ILE A 400 3.78 -0.64 0.07
C ILE A 400 4.26 0.80 -0.04
N SER A 401 4.95 1.28 0.99
CA SER A 401 5.53 2.62 1.00
C SER A 401 6.93 2.62 0.42
N THR A 402 7.24 3.62 -0.40
CA THR A 402 8.57 3.83 -0.97
C THR A 402 9.31 5.01 -0.34
N GLN A 403 8.68 5.74 0.56
CA GLN A 403 9.28 6.87 1.28
C GLN A 403 10.22 6.39 2.40
N LYS A 404 11.10 7.28 2.87
CA LYS A 404 12.07 6.98 3.93
C LYS A 404 11.60 7.41 5.32
N LEU A 405 10.55 8.21 5.42
CA LEU A 405 10.00 8.68 6.69
C LEU A 405 8.89 7.76 7.15
N HIS A 406 8.92 7.33 8.40
CA HIS A 406 8.01 6.47 9.11
C HIS A 406 8.06 5.01 8.60
N ALA A 407 7.31 4.65 7.52
CA ALA A 407 7.25 3.29 6.99
C ALA A 407 7.92 3.20 5.62
N ARG A 408 8.64 2.12 5.35
CA ARG A 408 9.23 1.79 4.06
C ARG A 408 9.07 0.30 3.78
N GLY A 409 8.49 -0.05 2.64
CA GLY A 409 8.09 -1.43 2.30
C GLY A 409 6.62 -1.71 2.61
N PRO A 410 6.21 -2.99 2.69
CA PRO A 410 4.85 -3.37 3.04
C PRO A 410 4.45 -2.83 4.42
N MET A 411 3.27 -2.22 4.50
CA MET A 411 2.76 -1.61 5.73
C MET A 411 1.71 -2.50 6.39
N GLY A 412 2.15 -3.29 7.36
CA GLY A 412 1.29 -4.09 8.23
C GLY A 412 0.80 -3.33 9.47
N LEU A 413 0.42 -4.05 10.51
CA LEU A 413 -0.09 -3.46 11.75
C LEU A 413 0.93 -2.57 12.46
N ARG A 414 2.21 -2.96 12.42
CA ARG A 414 3.28 -2.26 13.12
C ARG A 414 3.53 -0.86 12.55
N GLU A 415 3.41 -0.70 11.24
CA GLU A 415 3.57 0.57 10.51
C GLU A 415 2.40 1.52 10.74
N LEU A 416 1.25 1.02 11.21
CA LEU A 416 0.10 1.84 11.63
C LEU A 416 0.18 2.29 13.10
N THR A 417 1.37 2.18 13.71
CA THR A 417 1.64 2.60 15.09
C THR A 417 2.81 3.56 15.16
N SER A 418 2.89 4.29 16.27
CA SER A 418 4.04 5.08 16.66
C SER A 418 4.56 4.59 18.01
N THR A 419 5.51 5.29 18.60
CA THR A 419 6.02 4.96 19.93
C THR A 419 5.93 6.15 20.87
N LYS A 420 5.76 5.89 22.17
CA LYS A 420 5.97 6.86 23.24
C LYS A 420 6.99 6.33 24.25
N TYR A 421 7.66 7.24 24.92
CA TYR A 421 8.53 6.86 26.04
C TYR A 421 7.70 6.80 27.34
N VAL A 422 7.83 5.67 28.03
CA VAL A 422 7.29 5.48 29.39
C VAL A 422 8.48 5.47 30.33
N ILE A 423 8.49 6.41 31.29
CA ILE A 423 9.62 6.63 32.19
C ILE A 423 9.16 6.43 33.63
N ARG A 424 9.87 5.58 34.37
CA ARG A 424 9.64 5.39 35.80
C ARG A 424 10.85 5.84 36.59
N GLY A 425 10.59 6.56 37.67
CA GLY A 425 11.63 7.08 38.57
C GLY A 425 11.17 6.99 40.01
N THR A 426 12.08 7.32 40.92
CA THR A 426 11.89 7.34 42.39
C THR A 426 12.21 8.71 42.99
N GLY A 427 12.05 9.80 42.18
CA GLY A 427 12.29 11.18 42.62
C GLY A 427 13.56 11.81 42.06
N GLN A 428 14.15 11.22 40.98
CA GLN A 428 15.33 11.81 40.33
C GLN A 428 15.03 13.19 39.77
N VAL A 429 15.96 14.12 39.98
CA VAL A 429 15.94 15.48 39.39
C VAL A 429 17.16 15.67 38.48
N ARG A 430 16.99 16.42 37.41
CA ARG A 430 18.09 16.81 36.53
C ARG A 430 18.95 17.87 37.23
N LYS A 431 20.27 17.58 37.34
CA LYS A 431 21.26 18.53 37.85
C LYS A 431 21.64 19.56 36.77
#